data_4caa436a43b5c301165f7ddd62e9acee
#
_entry.id   4caa436a43b5c301165f7ddd62e9acee
#
_cell.length_a   1.000
_cell.length_b   1.000
_cell.length_c   1.000
_cell.angle_alpha   90.00
_cell.angle_beta   90.00
_cell.angle_gamma   90.00
#
_symmetry.space_group_name_H-M   'P 1'
#
loop_
_entity.id
_entity.type
_entity.pdbx_description
1 polymer ?
#
loop_
_entity_poly.entity_id
_entity_poly.type
_entity_poly.pdbx_seq_one_letter_code
_entity_poly.pdbx_strand_id
1 'polypeptide(L)'
;MPKIENLMEYKKGDRVKHPTMDDWGLGEVLENSNGEKLRVFFVGAGEKTLSLKHVQPLQVGASESAHPVLDNLKISKSSSTIKYQSLSQSIKFFLEQFPHGFYGDKFNMHERGYKDKAHALAKDLLSEEAFSELLKSENFAEIAKRVLKIVNATNLIFPNEKMSLKDALVDVDAQKHFAHVLFSLLYGQGDLEERFVSFATLLENLNAAKWTTATYFLFVVHPSKYMFIKPTITQHSSELCGFEINYQPQLNWLTYKSVLSFSEYLFSQLAELNPRDMIDVQSFMWCIAPGTYDDL
;
A
#
# COMPACT_ATOMS: atom_id res chain seq x y z
N MET A 1 56.56 3.20 -12.16
CA MET A 1 55.53 3.79 -11.30
C MET A 1 54.21 3.14 -11.63
N PRO A 2 53.53 2.46 -10.73
CA PRO A 2 52.19 1.95 -11.03
C PRO A 2 51.24 3.12 -11.22
N LYS A 3 50.47 3.11 -12.31
CA LYS A 3 49.34 4.02 -12.52
C LYS A 3 48.41 3.90 -11.30
N ILE A 4 48.20 5.01 -10.60
CA ILE A 4 47.11 5.17 -9.66
C ILE A 4 45.86 5.14 -10.58
N GLU A 5 45.24 3.97 -10.71
CA GLU A 5 43.89 3.90 -11.31
C GLU A 5 43.02 4.77 -10.40
N ASN A 6 42.41 5.80 -10.99
CA ASN A 6 41.37 6.58 -10.35
C ASN A 6 40.22 5.64 -10.00
N LEU A 7 40.26 5.10 -8.79
CA LEU A 7 39.11 4.36 -8.26
C LEU A 7 37.94 5.34 -8.23
N MET A 8 36.89 5.05 -8.99
CA MET A 8 35.67 5.83 -8.93
C MET A 8 35.18 5.86 -7.47
N GLU A 9 34.97 7.05 -6.94
CA GLU A 9 34.33 7.23 -5.63
C GLU A 9 32.81 7.14 -5.81
N TYR A 10 32.18 6.25 -5.07
CA TYR A 10 30.73 6.14 -4.96
C TYR A 10 30.27 6.66 -3.61
N LYS A 11 29.24 7.51 -3.62
CA LYS A 11 28.65 8.09 -2.43
C LYS A 11 27.31 7.44 -2.13
N LYS A 12 26.96 7.41 -0.86
CA LYS A 12 25.63 6.99 -0.42
C LYS A 12 24.55 7.79 -1.17
N GLY A 13 23.58 7.09 -1.73
CA GLY A 13 22.51 7.67 -2.53
C GLY A 13 22.79 7.73 -4.04
N ASP A 14 24.03 7.46 -4.48
CA ASP A 14 24.33 7.38 -5.92
C ASP A 14 23.49 6.28 -6.57
N ARG A 15 22.98 6.56 -7.77
CA ARG A 15 22.26 5.59 -8.57
C ARG A 15 23.23 4.90 -9.55
N VAL A 16 23.20 3.58 -9.58
CA VAL A 16 24.14 2.76 -10.37
C VAL A 16 23.44 1.62 -11.07
N LYS A 17 24.05 1.11 -12.16
CA LYS A 17 23.68 -0.16 -12.81
C LYS A 17 24.88 -1.11 -12.76
N HIS A 18 24.59 -2.41 -12.62
CA HIS A 18 25.64 -3.43 -12.74
C HIS A 18 26.04 -3.58 -14.21
N PRO A 19 27.34 -3.59 -14.58
CA PRO A 19 27.77 -3.54 -15.98
C PRO A 19 27.41 -4.79 -16.79
N THR A 20 27.11 -5.92 -16.16
CA THR A 20 26.86 -7.22 -16.81
C THR A 20 25.63 -7.95 -16.29
N MET A 21 24.95 -7.41 -15.28
CA MET A 21 23.77 -8.06 -14.68
C MET A 21 22.57 -7.14 -14.89
N ASP A 22 22.06 -7.11 -16.11
CA ASP A 22 20.96 -6.22 -16.50
C ASP A 22 19.68 -6.50 -15.69
N ASP A 23 19.43 -7.77 -15.33
CA ASP A 23 18.29 -8.21 -14.51
C ASP A 23 18.30 -7.61 -13.09
N TRP A 24 19.44 -7.09 -12.61
CA TRP A 24 19.50 -6.42 -11.32
C TRP A 24 18.86 -5.03 -11.36
N GLY A 25 18.73 -4.45 -12.54
CA GLY A 25 18.11 -3.16 -12.75
C GLY A 25 18.87 -2.01 -12.11
N LEU A 26 18.14 -0.93 -11.77
CA LEU A 26 18.71 0.23 -11.10
C LEU A 26 19.04 -0.10 -9.64
N GLY A 27 20.16 0.43 -9.15
CA GLY A 27 20.59 0.27 -7.76
C GLY A 27 20.88 1.59 -7.08
N GLU A 28 20.80 1.58 -5.74
CA GLU A 28 21.24 2.68 -4.87
C GLU A 28 22.41 2.27 -4.02
N VAL A 29 23.45 3.11 -3.99
CA VAL A 29 24.59 2.95 -3.09
C VAL A 29 24.15 3.21 -1.65
N LEU A 30 24.34 2.21 -0.77
CA LEU A 30 23.86 2.27 0.61
C LEU A 30 24.83 2.96 1.57
N GLU A 31 26.11 3.00 1.24
CA GLU A 31 27.17 3.64 2.01
C GLU A 31 28.32 4.09 1.10
N ASN A 32 29.08 5.09 1.53
CA ASN A 32 30.23 5.53 0.75
C ASN A 32 31.22 4.39 0.51
N SER A 33 31.77 4.30 -0.71
CA SER A 33 32.78 3.29 -1.02
C SER A 33 34.04 3.45 -0.16
N ASN A 34 34.61 2.34 0.27
CA ASN A 34 35.89 2.31 1.01
C ASN A 34 37.08 1.97 0.09
N GLY A 35 36.93 2.09 -1.23
CA GLY A 35 37.95 1.79 -2.23
C GLY A 35 38.06 0.30 -2.60
N GLU A 36 37.55 -0.63 -1.82
CA GLU A 36 37.57 -2.07 -2.13
C GLU A 36 36.19 -2.69 -2.34
N LYS A 37 35.21 -2.24 -1.55
CA LYS A 37 33.86 -2.78 -1.52
C LYS A 37 32.83 -1.68 -1.65
N LEU A 38 31.71 -2.02 -2.27
CA LEU A 38 30.55 -1.17 -2.43
C LEU A 38 29.29 -1.94 -2.09
N ARG A 39 28.49 -1.43 -1.14
CA ARG A 39 27.16 -1.97 -0.84
C ARG A 39 26.11 -1.24 -1.67
N VAL A 40 25.34 -2.01 -2.42
CA VAL A 40 24.30 -1.49 -3.32
C VAL A 40 23.02 -2.30 -3.12
N PHE A 41 21.89 -1.62 -3.08
CA PHE A 41 20.59 -2.26 -3.22
C PHE A 41 20.13 -2.15 -4.67
N PHE A 42 19.88 -3.28 -5.34
CA PHE A 42 19.37 -3.35 -6.70
C PHE A 42 17.89 -3.76 -6.68
N VAL A 43 17.04 -3.09 -7.45
CA VAL A 43 15.59 -3.35 -7.48
C VAL A 43 15.23 -4.77 -7.95
N GLY A 44 16.08 -5.40 -8.77
CA GLY A 44 15.87 -6.77 -9.24
C GLY A 44 16.57 -7.85 -8.39
N ALA A 45 17.48 -7.47 -7.48
CA ALA A 45 18.34 -8.43 -6.78
C ALA A 45 18.52 -8.18 -5.28
N GLY A 46 17.99 -7.08 -4.75
CA GLY A 46 18.17 -6.69 -3.35
C GLY A 46 19.60 -6.22 -3.04
N GLU A 47 19.97 -6.30 -1.76
CA GLU A 47 21.28 -5.86 -1.31
C GLU A 47 22.41 -6.79 -1.81
N LYS A 48 23.46 -6.18 -2.36
CA LYS A 48 24.70 -6.83 -2.82
C LYS A 48 25.91 -6.08 -2.34
N THR A 49 26.97 -6.82 -2.03
CA THR A 49 28.30 -6.25 -1.78
C THR A 49 29.18 -6.58 -2.98
N LEU A 50 29.59 -5.54 -3.69
CA LEU A 50 30.44 -5.65 -4.87
C LEU A 50 31.90 -5.43 -4.49
N SER A 51 32.82 -6.17 -5.14
CA SER A 51 34.26 -5.90 -5.06
C SER A 51 34.65 -4.95 -6.20
N LEU A 52 35.04 -3.73 -5.86
CA LEU A 52 35.44 -2.70 -6.85
C LEU A 52 36.69 -3.08 -7.63
N LYS A 53 37.46 -4.10 -7.19
CA LYS A 53 38.58 -4.69 -7.94
C LYS A 53 38.09 -5.46 -9.18
N HIS A 54 36.87 -5.96 -9.16
CA HIS A 54 36.34 -6.83 -10.23
C HIS A 54 35.15 -6.21 -10.98
N VAL A 55 34.37 -5.36 -10.31
CA VAL A 55 33.15 -4.78 -10.85
C VAL A 55 33.12 -3.30 -10.52
N GLN A 56 33.04 -2.48 -11.57
CA GLN A 56 32.82 -1.02 -11.43
C GLN A 56 31.40 -0.71 -11.93
N PRO A 57 30.45 -0.47 -11.04
CA PRO A 57 29.08 -0.11 -11.44
C PRO A 57 29.04 1.19 -12.25
N LEU A 58 28.13 1.24 -13.20
CA LEU A 58 27.92 2.43 -14.03
C LEU A 58 27.06 3.43 -13.28
N GLN A 59 27.56 4.64 -13.06
CA GLN A 59 26.77 5.72 -12.47
C GLN A 59 25.67 6.17 -13.43
N VAL A 60 24.47 6.40 -12.91
CA VAL A 60 23.29 6.79 -13.67
C VAL A 60 23.02 8.28 -13.45
N GLY A 61 22.80 9.00 -14.56
CA GLY A 61 22.51 10.43 -14.52
C GLY A 61 21.14 10.77 -13.90
N ALA A 62 20.96 12.01 -13.50
CA ALA A 62 19.74 12.47 -12.81
C ALA A 62 18.43 12.19 -13.58
N SER A 63 18.48 12.21 -14.92
CA SER A 63 17.29 11.95 -15.77
C SER A 63 16.77 10.50 -15.71
N GLU A 64 17.62 9.55 -15.32
CA GLU A 64 17.30 8.11 -15.26
C GLU A 64 17.38 7.56 -13.83
N SER A 65 17.58 8.41 -12.85
CA SER A 65 17.88 8.04 -11.45
C SER A 65 16.60 7.77 -10.64
N ALA A 66 15.46 8.33 -11.02
CA ALA A 66 14.20 8.20 -10.31
C ALA A 66 13.66 6.77 -10.38
N HIS A 67 13.32 6.20 -9.21
CA HIS A 67 12.66 4.91 -9.13
C HIS A 67 11.84 4.83 -7.83
N PRO A 68 10.53 4.52 -7.89
CA PRO A 68 9.64 4.57 -6.73
C PRO A 68 10.15 3.80 -5.50
N VAL A 69 10.73 2.61 -5.69
CA VAL A 69 11.31 1.82 -4.58
C VAL A 69 12.57 2.49 -4.04
N LEU A 70 13.51 2.96 -4.89
CA LEU A 70 14.76 3.54 -4.43
C LEU A 70 14.53 4.92 -3.79
N ASP A 71 13.56 5.69 -4.29
CA ASP A 71 13.19 7.00 -3.72
C ASP A 71 12.48 6.86 -2.36
N ASN A 72 11.96 5.66 -2.06
CA ASN A 72 11.30 5.30 -0.81
C ASN A 72 11.91 4.01 -0.22
N LEU A 73 13.24 3.83 -0.33
CA LEU A 73 13.88 2.57 0.01
C LEU A 73 13.82 2.28 1.51
N LYS A 74 13.20 1.16 1.85
CA LYS A 74 13.27 0.57 3.18
C LYS A 74 14.41 -0.44 3.24
N ILE A 75 15.50 -0.05 3.91
CA ILE A 75 16.58 -0.97 4.20
C ILE A 75 16.16 -1.82 5.40
N SER A 76 15.94 -3.12 5.18
CA SER A 76 15.61 -4.05 6.25
C SER A 76 16.69 -4.03 7.33
N LYS A 77 16.29 -3.85 8.59
CA LYS A 77 17.22 -4.03 9.70
C LYS A 77 17.65 -5.50 9.73
N SER A 78 18.87 -5.77 10.16
CA SER A 78 19.42 -7.14 10.27
C SER A 78 18.58 -8.10 11.14
N SER A 79 17.63 -7.55 11.92
CA SER A 79 16.70 -8.29 12.77
C SER A 79 15.34 -8.57 12.11
N SER A 80 15.08 -8.09 10.89
CA SER A 80 13.81 -8.37 10.21
C SER A 80 13.75 -9.83 9.76
N THR A 81 12.63 -10.48 10.04
CA THR A 81 12.33 -11.83 9.55
C THR A 81 11.89 -11.84 8.09
N ILE A 82 11.44 -10.69 7.58
CA ILE A 82 10.99 -10.53 6.19
C ILE A 82 12.19 -10.14 5.34
N LYS A 83 12.48 -10.99 4.35
CA LYS A 83 13.56 -10.75 3.39
C LYS A 83 12.98 -10.10 2.13
N TYR A 84 13.72 -9.15 1.58
CA TYR A 84 13.40 -8.56 0.30
C TYR A 84 13.19 -9.63 -0.78
N GLN A 85 12.14 -9.45 -1.56
CA GLN A 85 11.90 -10.17 -2.80
C GLN A 85 11.75 -9.17 -3.95
N SER A 86 12.37 -9.48 -5.09
CA SER A 86 12.09 -8.68 -6.28
C SER A 86 10.62 -8.84 -6.67
N LEU A 87 10.06 -7.81 -7.28
CA LEU A 87 8.65 -7.85 -7.67
C LEU A 87 8.36 -9.01 -8.64
N SER A 88 9.31 -9.36 -9.51
CA SER A 88 9.21 -10.55 -10.38
C SER A 88 9.04 -11.86 -9.58
N GLN A 89 9.74 -12.00 -8.45
CA GLN A 89 9.57 -13.16 -7.57
C GLN A 89 8.19 -13.15 -6.90
N SER A 90 7.73 -11.98 -6.45
CA SER A 90 6.39 -11.83 -5.86
C SER A 90 5.28 -12.12 -6.87
N ILE A 91 5.42 -11.65 -8.12
CA ILE A 91 4.49 -11.96 -9.21
C ILE A 91 4.48 -13.46 -9.52
N LYS A 92 5.66 -14.09 -9.56
CA LYS A 92 5.75 -15.54 -9.77
C LYS A 92 5.01 -16.30 -8.67
N PHE A 93 5.24 -15.96 -7.39
CA PHE A 93 4.55 -16.57 -6.27
C PHE A 93 3.02 -16.38 -6.36
N PHE A 94 2.57 -15.16 -6.70
CA PHE A 94 1.15 -14.89 -6.93
C PHE A 94 0.54 -15.78 -8.02
N LEU A 95 1.26 -15.96 -9.15
CA LEU A 95 0.79 -16.80 -10.25
C LEU A 95 0.83 -18.31 -9.92
N GLU A 96 1.69 -18.76 -9.02
CA GLU A 96 1.66 -20.11 -8.48
C GLU A 96 0.37 -20.37 -7.68
N GLN A 97 -0.11 -19.37 -6.93
CA GLN A 97 -1.38 -19.45 -6.20
C GLN A 97 -2.58 -19.26 -7.12
N PHE A 98 -2.49 -18.36 -8.09
CA PHE A 98 -3.55 -17.96 -9.03
C PHE A 98 -3.05 -18.02 -10.48
N PRO A 99 -2.99 -19.22 -11.10
CA PRO A 99 -2.39 -19.39 -12.44
C PRO A 99 -3.02 -18.55 -13.56
N HIS A 100 -4.28 -18.13 -13.40
CA HIS A 100 -4.97 -17.23 -14.34
C HIS A 100 -5.01 -15.77 -13.85
N GLY A 101 -4.13 -15.41 -12.91
CA GLY A 101 -4.01 -14.06 -12.37
C GLY A 101 -5.32 -13.56 -11.77
N PHE A 102 -5.58 -12.27 -11.95
CA PHE A 102 -6.75 -11.58 -11.41
C PHE A 102 -8.10 -12.00 -12.03
N TYR A 103 -8.10 -12.73 -13.12
CA TYR A 103 -9.30 -13.10 -13.87
C TYR A 103 -9.69 -14.58 -13.70
N GLY A 104 -8.90 -15.35 -12.93
CA GLY A 104 -9.18 -16.75 -12.67
C GLY A 104 -10.35 -16.96 -11.69
N ASP A 105 -11.07 -18.06 -11.84
CA ASP A 105 -12.19 -18.43 -10.96
C ASP A 105 -11.74 -18.58 -9.50
N LYS A 106 -10.58 -19.18 -9.26
CA LYS A 106 -10.00 -19.32 -7.92
C LYS A 106 -9.78 -17.95 -7.27
N PHE A 107 -9.19 -17.00 -8.01
CA PHE A 107 -8.99 -15.64 -7.51
C PHE A 107 -10.32 -14.93 -7.21
N ASN A 108 -11.27 -15.04 -8.13
CA ASN A 108 -12.58 -14.44 -7.93
C ASN A 108 -13.29 -15.02 -6.69
N MET A 109 -13.22 -16.32 -6.49
CA MET A 109 -13.86 -17.01 -5.36
C MET A 109 -13.24 -16.62 -4.01
N HIS A 110 -11.92 -16.57 -3.91
CA HIS A 110 -11.22 -16.41 -2.64
C HIS A 110 -10.89 -14.95 -2.31
N GLU A 111 -10.63 -14.11 -3.31
CA GLU A 111 -10.09 -12.77 -3.11
C GLU A 111 -10.99 -11.64 -3.60
N ARG A 112 -11.62 -11.78 -4.76
CA ARG A 112 -12.29 -10.66 -5.42
C ARG A 112 -13.81 -10.60 -5.15
N GLY A 113 -14.51 -11.70 -5.33
CA GLY A 113 -15.97 -11.68 -5.44
C GLY A 113 -16.71 -11.10 -4.23
N TYR A 114 -16.22 -11.30 -3.02
CA TYR A 114 -16.85 -10.72 -1.82
C TYR A 114 -16.57 -9.22 -1.69
N LYS A 115 -15.42 -8.76 -2.17
CA LYS A 115 -15.05 -7.32 -2.20
C LYS A 115 -15.87 -6.57 -3.26
N ASP A 116 -16.11 -7.18 -4.42
CA ASP A 116 -16.99 -6.62 -5.45
C ASP A 116 -18.44 -6.47 -4.96
N LYS A 117 -18.95 -7.44 -4.20
CA LYS A 117 -20.27 -7.32 -3.56
C LYS A 117 -20.32 -6.14 -2.57
N ALA A 118 -19.25 -5.95 -1.79
CA ALA A 118 -19.18 -4.81 -0.88
C ALA A 118 -19.06 -3.47 -1.62
N HIS A 119 -18.29 -3.42 -2.70
CA HIS A 119 -18.21 -2.24 -3.57
C HIS A 119 -19.58 -1.89 -4.19
N ALA A 120 -20.28 -2.89 -4.77
CA ALA A 120 -21.60 -2.69 -5.33
C ALA A 120 -22.60 -2.19 -4.27
N LEU A 121 -22.57 -2.76 -3.07
CA LEU A 121 -23.41 -2.32 -1.95
C LEU A 121 -23.08 -0.89 -1.51
N ALA A 122 -21.79 -0.55 -1.43
CA ALA A 122 -21.35 0.80 -1.07
C ALA A 122 -21.75 1.83 -2.13
N LYS A 123 -21.63 1.48 -3.40
CA LYS A 123 -22.06 2.31 -4.53
C LYS A 123 -23.56 2.56 -4.54
N ASP A 124 -24.36 1.59 -4.13
CA ASP A 124 -25.81 1.72 -4.01
C ASP A 124 -26.23 2.56 -2.80
N LEU A 125 -25.68 2.25 -1.63
CA LEU A 125 -26.15 2.83 -0.35
C LEU A 125 -25.52 4.18 -0.02
N LEU A 126 -24.30 4.44 -0.48
CA LEU A 126 -23.53 5.64 -0.21
C LEU A 126 -23.10 6.38 -1.50
N SER A 127 -23.85 6.23 -2.63
CA SER A 127 -23.63 7.12 -3.77
C SER A 127 -23.74 8.58 -3.34
N GLU A 128 -23.09 9.50 -4.05
CA GLU A 128 -23.11 10.92 -3.72
C GLU A 128 -24.53 11.46 -3.62
N GLU A 129 -25.41 11.06 -4.56
CA GLU A 129 -26.81 11.45 -4.60
C GLU A 129 -27.58 10.90 -3.39
N ALA A 130 -27.51 9.57 -3.16
CA ALA A 130 -28.26 8.94 -2.07
C ALA A 130 -27.79 9.43 -0.70
N PHE A 131 -26.47 9.65 -0.53
CA PHE A 131 -25.92 10.16 0.72
C PHE A 131 -26.33 11.63 0.94
N SER A 132 -26.24 12.46 -0.10
CA SER A 132 -26.63 13.88 -0.05
C SER A 132 -28.11 14.06 0.30
N GLU A 133 -29.02 13.23 -0.23
CA GLU A 133 -30.45 13.25 0.11
C GLU A 133 -30.69 12.93 1.60
N LEU A 134 -29.99 11.94 2.14
CA LEU A 134 -30.09 11.62 3.57
C LEU A 134 -29.53 12.72 4.47
N LEU A 135 -28.45 13.39 4.06
CA LEU A 135 -27.91 14.54 4.77
C LEU A 135 -28.91 15.73 4.77
N LYS A 136 -29.52 16.04 3.62
CA LYS A 136 -30.52 17.10 3.49
C LYS A 136 -31.77 16.84 4.32
N SER A 137 -32.19 15.58 4.45
CA SER A 137 -33.32 15.17 5.28
C SER A 137 -32.94 14.92 6.74
N GLU A 138 -31.70 15.17 7.12
CA GLU A 138 -31.15 14.91 8.47
C GLU A 138 -31.37 13.48 8.97
N ASN A 139 -31.41 12.50 8.05
CA ASN A 139 -31.65 11.10 8.38
C ASN A 139 -30.32 10.39 8.72
N PHE A 140 -29.65 10.84 9.78
CA PHE A 140 -28.34 10.36 10.21
C PHE A 140 -28.38 8.91 10.70
N ALA A 141 -29.51 8.50 11.28
CA ALA A 141 -29.69 7.12 11.73
C ALA A 141 -29.69 6.11 10.55
N GLU A 142 -30.30 6.47 9.41
CA GLU A 142 -30.27 5.63 8.21
C GLU A 142 -28.85 5.62 7.61
N ILE A 143 -28.10 6.74 7.63
CA ILE A 143 -26.70 6.76 7.19
C ILE A 143 -25.86 5.82 8.07
N ALA A 144 -25.96 5.89 9.38
CA ALA A 144 -25.27 5.00 10.31
C ALA A 144 -25.61 3.51 10.05
N LYS A 145 -26.87 3.19 9.82
CA LYS A 145 -27.32 1.85 9.48
C LYS A 145 -26.72 1.35 8.15
N ARG A 146 -26.68 2.18 7.11
CA ARG A 146 -26.06 1.86 5.81
C ARG A 146 -24.56 1.63 5.94
N VAL A 147 -23.87 2.50 6.67
CA VAL A 147 -22.44 2.37 7.00
C VAL A 147 -22.15 1.03 7.66
N LEU A 148 -22.89 0.67 8.71
CA LEU A 148 -22.72 -0.61 9.40
C LEU A 148 -23.04 -1.82 8.53
N LYS A 149 -24.03 -1.70 7.65
CA LYS A 149 -24.35 -2.76 6.67
C LYS A 149 -23.18 -3.01 5.72
N ILE A 150 -22.54 -1.96 5.21
CA ILE A 150 -21.38 -2.06 4.30
C ILE A 150 -20.17 -2.65 5.04
N VAL A 151 -19.89 -2.19 6.25
CA VAL A 151 -18.80 -2.74 7.09
C VAL A 151 -19.00 -4.24 7.37
N ASN A 152 -20.23 -4.69 7.51
CA ASN A 152 -20.55 -6.10 7.73
C ASN A 152 -20.55 -6.96 6.45
N ALA A 153 -20.45 -6.35 5.27
CA ALA A 153 -20.44 -7.07 4.00
C ALA A 153 -19.13 -7.82 3.72
N THR A 154 -18.04 -7.52 4.46
CA THR A 154 -16.74 -8.18 4.33
C THR A 154 -16.16 -8.61 5.67
N ASN A 155 -15.11 -9.43 5.63
CA ASN A 155 -14.27 -9.78 6.78
C ASN A 155 -12.97 -8.92 6.85
N LEU A 156 -12.88 -7.85 6.08
CA LEU A 156 -11.69 -6.98 6.04
C LEU A 156 -11.44 -6.27 7.38
N ILE A 157 -12.52 -5.81 8.03
CA ILE A 157 -12.48 -5.20 9.36
C ILE A 157 -12.73 -6.27 10.41
N PHE A 158 -11.92 -6.28 11.47
CA PHE A 158 -12.05 -7.25 12.56
C PHE A 158 -13.35 -7.05 13.37
N PRO A 159 -13.92 -8.13 13.96
CA PRO A 159 -15.17 -8.04 14.72
C PRO A 159 -15.17 -7.00 15.84
N ASN A 160 -14.07 -6.90 16.59
CA ASN A 160 -13.91 -5.89 17.65
C ASN A 160 -13.87 -4.46 17.11
N GLU A 161 -13.27 -4.24 15.95
CA GLU A 161 -13.22 -2.92 15.30
C GLU A 161 -14.60 -2.52 14.74
N LYS A 162 -15.34 -3.50 14.19
CA LYS A 162 -16.76 -3.31 13.80
C LYS A 162 -17.63 -2.94 15.01
N MET A 163 -17.39 -3.58 16.15
CA MET A 163 -18.10 -3.29 17.39
C MET A 163 -17.80 -1.86 17.85
N SER A 164 -16.52 -1.45 17.89
CA SER A 164 -16.14 -0.08 18.27
C SER A 164 -16.82 0.96 17.38
N LEU A 165 -16.89 0.75 16.05
CA LEU A 165 -17.61 1.65 15.16
C LEU A 165 -19.12 1.65 15.42
N LYS A 166 -19.71 0.49 15.68
CA LYS A 166 -21.14 0.39 16.02
C LYS A 166 -21.46 1.15 17.31
N ASP A 167 -20.64 0.96 18.34
CA ASP A 167 -20.83 1.63 19.65
C ASP A 167 -20.65 3.16 19.52
N ALA A 168 -19.71 3.60 18.68
CA ALA A 168 -19.49 5.01 18.36
C ALA A 168 -20.70 5.67 17.69
N LEU A 169 -21.51 4.91 16.96
CA LEU A 169 -22.67 5.41 16.21
C LEU A 169 -24.02 5.19 16.93
N VAL A 170 -24.04 5.02 18.24
CA VAL A 170 -25.27 4.93 19.03
C VAL A 170 -25.87 6.31 19.28
N ASP A 171 -25.01 7.29 19.56
CA ASP A 171 -25.41 8.67 19.86
C ASP A 171 -25.79 9.45 18.60
N VAL A 172 -26.86 10.26 18.68
CA VAL A 172 -27.40 11.00 17.51
C VAL A 172 -26.45 12.11 17.04
N ASP A 173 -25.78 12.80 17.96
CA ASP A 173 -24.84 13.85 17.60
C ASP A 173 -23.59 13.23 16.98
N ALA A 174 -23.15 12.08 17.46
CA ALA A 174 -22.08 11.29 16.84
C ALA A 174 -22.46 10.83 15.42
N GLN A 175 -23.69 10.33 15.21
CA GLN A 175 -24.19 9.97 13.88
C GLN A 175 -24.18 11.15 12.92
N LYS A 176 -24.66 12.31 13.37
CA LYS A 176 -24.67 13.57 12.59
C LYS A 176 -23.27 13.98 12.18
N HIS A 177 -22.35 14.06 13.13
CA HIS A 177 -20.96 14.47 12.86
C HIS A 177 -20.26 13.47 11.95
N PHE A 178 -20.41 12.17 12.22
CA PHE A 178 -19.87 11.10 11.38
C PHE A 178 -20.38 11.19 9.94
N ALA A 179 -21.67 11.38 9.74
CA ALA A 179 -22.27 11.47 8.42
C ALA A 179 -21.68 12.64 7.59
N HIS A 180 -21.54 13.82 8.17
CA HIS A 180 -20.97 14.98 7.47
C HIS A 180 -19.50 14.79 7.13
N VAL A 181 -18.70 14.28 8.08
CA VAL A 181 -17.26 14.09 7.86
C VAL A 181 -16.98 12.92 6.90
N LEU A 182 -17.77 11.85 6.97
CA LEU A 182 -17.66 10.75 5.99
C LEU A 182 -18.04 11.22 4.59
N PHE A 183 -19.11 11.99 4.44
CA PHE A 183 -19.48 12.56 3.15
C PHE A 183 -18.37 13.46 2.58
N SER A 184 -17.79 14.31 3.43
CA SER A 184 -16.64 15.14 3.04
C SER A 184 -15.45 14.28 2.62
N LEU A 185 -15.15 13.18 3.34
CA LEU A 185 -14.07 12.27 2.98
C LEU A 185 -14.29 11.69 1.57
N LEU A 186 -15.50 11.23 1.27
CA LEU A 186 -15.82 10.52 0.03
C LEU A 186 -16.00 11.47 -1.18
N TYR A 187 -16.62 12.62 -0.99
CA TYR A 187 -17.11 13.48 -2.07
C TYR A 187 -16.69 14.95 -1.96
N GLY A 188 -15.99 15.34 -0.89
CA GLY A 188 -15.52 16.72 -0.70
C GLY A 188 -14.53 17.15 -1.79
N GLN A 189 -14.56 18.45 -2.13
CA GLN A 189 -13.72 19.06 -3.18
C GLN A 189 -12.32 19.50 -2.67
N GLY A 190 -12.10 19.49 -1.36
CA GLY A 190 -10.81 19.85 -0.76
C GLY A 190 -9.72 18.79 -0.93
N ASP A 191 -8.52 19.11 -0.46
CA ASP A 191 -7.39 18.19 -0.46
C ASP A 191 -7.76 16.89 0.30
N LEU A 192 -7.32 15.76 -0.22
CA LEU A 192 -7.51 14.46 0.42
C LEU A 192 -6.85 14.42 1.80
N GLU A 193 -5.70 15.07 1.99
CA GLU A 193 -5.02 15.16 3.28
C GLU A 193 -5.95 15.77 4.36
N GLU A 194 -6.53 16.93 4.07
CA GLU A 194 -7.42 17.63 5.02
C GLU A 194 -8.66 16.78 5.34
N ARG A 195 -9.25 16.16 4.33
CA ARG A 195 -10.44 15.30 4.49
C ARG A 195 -10.13 14.04 5.27
N PHE A 196 -8.97 13.41 5.01
CA PHE A 196 -8.53 12.21 5.72
C PHE A 196 -8.19 12.53 7.19
N VAL A 197 -7.44 13.61 7.45
CA VAL A 197 -7.10 14.04 8.82
C VAL A 197 -8.36 14.37 9.62
N SER A 198 -9.33 15.06 9.01
CA SER A 198 -10.61 15.34 9.64
C SER A 198 -11.36 14.07 10.04
N PHE A 199 -11.40 13.06 9.14
CA PHE A 199 -12.05 11.78 9.44
C PHE A 199 -11.28 10.97 10.49
N ALA A 200 -9.94 10.96 10.44
CA ALA A 200 -9.10 10.32 11.44
C ALA A 200 -9.33 10.90 12.83
N THR A 201 -9.34 12.23 12.96
CA THR A 201 -9.62 12.95 14.21
C THR A 201 -11.02 12.62 14.74
N LEU A 202 -12.02 12.55 13.87
CA LEU A 202 -13.36 12.13 14.27
C LEU A 202 -13.37 10.72 14.84
N LEU A 203 -12.72 9.76 14.16
CA LEU A 203 -12.64 8.38 14.64
C LEU A 203 -11.91 8.27 15.98
N GLU A 204 -10.88 9.09 16.22
CA GLU A 204 -10.19 9.18 17.52
C GLU A 204 -11.14 9.64 18.62
N ASN A 205 -11.89 10.73 18.39
CA ASN A 205 -12.86 11.26 19.32
C ASN A 205 -13.98 10.26 19.65
N LEU A 206 -14.31 9.39 18.71
CA LEU A 206 -15.30 8.34 18.83
C LEU A 206 -14.74 6.99 19.36
N ASN A 207 -13.46 6.92 19.73
CA ASN A 207 -12.78 5.68 20.12
C ASN A 207 -12.86 4.55 19.09
N ALA A 208 -13.00 4.89 17.80
CA ALA A 208 -13.11 3.97 16.68
C ALA A 208 -11.93 4.06 15.70
N ALA A 209 -10.84 4.74 16.09
CA ALA A 209 -9.67 4.98 15.25
C ALA A 209 -8.86 3.69 15.03
N LYS A 210 -9.06 3.11 13.86
CA LYS A 210 -8.28 1.98 13.34
C LYS A 210 -7.98 2.21 11.86
N TRP A 211 -6.80 1.78 11.40
CA TRP A 211 -6.41 1.88 9.99
C TRP A 211 -7.43 1.23 9.06
N THR A 212 -7.95 0.06 9.46
CA THR A 212 -9.01 -0.64 8.75
C THR A 212 -10.26 0.22 8.61
N THR A 213 -10.75 0.81 9.70
CA THR A 213 -11.95 1.67 9.68
C THR A 213 -11.74 2.96 8.90
N ALA A 214 -10.58 3.61 9.07
CA ALA A 214 -10.28 4.89 8.44
C ALA A 214 -10.15 4.80 6.91
N THR A 215 -9.72 3.66 6.37
CA THR A 215 -9.44 3.51 4.94
C THR A 215 -10.48 2.67 4.19
N TYR A 216 -11.38 1.98 4.92
CA TYR A 216 -12.35 1.07 4.32
C TYR A 216 -13.33 1.74 3.37
N PHE A 217 -13.91 2.88 3.78
CA PHE A 217 -14.94 3.55 2.98
C PHE A 217 -14.39 4.11 1.68
N LEU A 218 -13.22 4.74 1.72
CA LEU A 218 -12.53 5.20 0.51
C LEU A 218 -12.27 4.04 -0.45
N PHE A 219 -11.80 2.92 0.07
CA PHE A 219 -11.48 1.72 -0.71
C PHE A 219 -12.71 1.10 -1.36
N VAL A 220 -13.80 0.89 -0.61
CA VAL A 220 -14.99 0.22 -1.16
C VAL A 220 -15.85 1.13 -2.03
N VAL A 221 -15.82 2.47 -1.82
CA VAL A 221 -16.57 3.43 -2.65
C VAL A 221 -15.79 3.80 -3.92
N HIS A 222 -14.49 4.03 -3.79
CA HIS A 222 -13.62 4.49 -4.87
C HIS A 222 -12.39 3.58 -5.08
N PRO A 223 -12.58 2.29 -5.39
CA PRO A 223 -11.48 1.33 -5.51
C PRO A 223 -10.50 1.65 -6.65
N SER A 224 -10.88 2.48 -7.61
CA SER A 224 -9.98 2.95 -8.67
C SER A 224 -8.90 3.93 -8.19
N LYS A 225 -9.03 4.48 -6.96
CA LYS A 225 -8.15 5.55 -6.46
C LYS A 225 -7.52 5.26 -5.11
N TYR A 226 -8.20 4.53 -4.22
CA TYR A 226 -7.83 4.49 -2.81
C TYR A 226 -7.60 3.08 -2.31
N MET A 227 -6.61 2.94 -1.43
CA MET A 227 -6.18 1.67 -0.87
C MET A 227 -6.70 1.47 0.56
N PHE A 228 -7.01 0.22 0.88
CA PHE A 228 -7.34 -0.25 2.22
C PHE A 228 -6.07 -0.64 2.98
N ILE A 229 -5.94 -0.21 4.24
CA ILE A 229 -4.82 -0.58 5.09
C ILE A 229 -5.24 -1.68 6.07
N LYS A 230 -4.68 -2.88 5.91
CA LYS A 230 -4.66 -3.94 6.91
C LYS A 230 -3.26 -3.99 7.52
N PRO A 231 -3.02 -3.44 8.72
CA PRO A 231 -1.70 -3.05 9.21
C PRO A 231 -0.59 -4.07 8.98
N THR A 232 -0.73 -5.28 9.50
CA THR A 232 0.29 -6.34 9.37
C THR A 232 0.57 -6.67 7.91
N ILE A 233 -0.46 -6.89 7.11
CA ILE A 233 -0.34 -7.24 5.69
C ILE A 233 0.31 -6.13 4.89
N THR A 234 -0.14 -4.89 5.10
CA THR A 234 0.40 -3.74 4.39
C THR A 234 1.88 -3.51 4.73
N GLN A 235 2.25 -3.67 6.00
CA GLN A 235 3.66 -3.58 6.43
C GLN A 235 4.50 -4.71 5.84
N HIS A 236 4.03 -5.96 5.92
CA HIS A 236 4.76 -7.12 5.43
C HIS A 236 4.98 -7.06 3.92
N SER A 237 3.94 -6.73 3.15
CA SER A 237 4.05 -6.61 1.69
C SER A 237 4.97 -5.46 1.27
N SER A 238 4.91 -4.31 1.96
CA SER A 238 5.79 -3.18 1.67
C SER A 238 7.26 -3.50 2.02
N GLU A 239 7.50 -4.18 3.14
CA GLU A 239 8.84 -4.60 3.56
C GLU A 239 9.41 -5.64 2.59
N LEU A 240 8.59 -6.61 2.17
CA LEU A 240 8.96 -7.59 1.16
C LEU A 240 9.40 -6.92 -0.14
N CYS A 241 8.70 -5.87 -0.57
CA CYS A 241 9.00 -5.10 -1.77
C CYS A 241 10.07 -4.01 -1.56
N GLY A 242 10.64 -3.86 -0.37
CA GLY A 242 11.65 -2.86 -0.06
C GLY A 242 11.14 -1.41 -0.09
N PHE A 243 9.83 -1.20 0.13
CA PHE A 243 9.19 0.11 0.07
C PHE A 243 8.86 0.63 1.48
N GLU A 244 9.31 1.87 1.80
CA GLU A 244 9.02 2.51 3.08
C GLU A 244 7.65 3.20 3.06
N ILE A 245 6.74 2.72 3.88
CA ILE A 245 5.40 3.28 4.01
C ILE A 245 5.24 4.20 5.23
N ASN A 246 6.31 4.49 5.95
CA ASN A 246 6.31 5.35 7.14
C ASN A 246 5.22 4.96 8.15
N TYR A 247 5.03 3.64 8.35
CA TYR A 247 3.93 3.14 9.15
C TYR A 247 4.04 3.57 10.62
N GLN A 248 2.92 4.07 11.15
CA GLN A 248 2.69 4.30 12.56
C GLN A 248 1.32 3.73 12.96
N PRO A 249 1.18 3.21 14.21
CA PRO A 249 -0.12 2.70 14.70
C PRO A 249 -1.22 3.77 14.73
N GLN A 250 -0.85 5.01 15.05
CA GLN A 250 -1.75 6.17 15.06
C GLN A 250 -2.08 6.59 13.62
N LEU A 251 -3.34 6.95 13.38
CA LEU A 251 -3.77 7.45 12.08
C LEU A 251 -3.02 8.75 11.75
N ASN A 252 -2.39 8.79 10.58
CA ASN A 252 -1.68 9.97 10.11
C ASN A 252 -1.59 9.99 8.58
N TRP A 253 -1.50 11.17 8.02
CA TRP A 253 -1.46 11.35 6.58
C TRP A 253 -0.21 10.78 5.91
N LEU A 254 0.97 10.92 6.55
CA LEU A 254 2.23 10.44 5.97
C LEU A 254 2.18 8.93 5.68
N THR A 255 1.68 8.13 6.62
CA THR A 255 1.48 6.69 6.42
C THR A 255 0.49 6.43 5.29
N TYR A 256 -0.69 7.10 5.29
CA TYR A 256 -1.68 6.85 4.24
C TYR A 256 -1.19 7.24 2.85
N LYS A 257 -0.58 8.42 2.72
CA LYS A 257 0.04 8.88 1.47
C LYS A 257 1.10 7.90 0.96
N SER A 258 1.98 7.42 1.86
CA SER A 258 3.03 6.45 1.50
C SER A 258 2.43 5.12 1.02
N VAL A 259 1.33 4.66 1.64
CA VAL A 259 0.61 3.46 1.19
C VAL A 259 -0.06 3.67 -0.15
N LEU A 260 -0.64 4.83 -0.42
CA LEU A 260 -1.18 5.15 -1.75
C LEU A 260 -0.08 5.10 -2.82
N SER A 261 1.07 5.73 -2.57
CA SER A 261 2.22 5.70 -3.50
C SER A 261 2.75 4.28 -3.73
N PHE A 262 2.82 3.46 -2.67
CA PHE A 262 3.17 2.03 -2.79
C PHE A 262 2.16 1.26 -3.65
N SER A 263 0.88 1.52 -3.45
CA SER A 263 -0.19 0.84 -4.18
C SER A 263 -0.22 1.23 -5.66
N GLU A 264 0.01 2.50 -5.98
CA GLU A 264 0.14 3.00 -7.34
C GLU A 264 1.36 2.39 -8.06
N TYR A 265 2.49 2.30 -7.34
CA TYR A 265 3.66 1.58 -7.82
C TYR A 265 3.33 0.14 -8.18
N LEU A 266 2.71 -0.61 -7.26
CA LEU A 266 2.31 -1.99 -7.51
C LEU A 266 1.33 -2.09 -8.69
N PHE A 267 0.33 -1.23 -8.75
CA PHE A 267 -0.64 -1.21 -9.85
C PHE A 267 0.06 -1.07 -11.21
N SER A 268 1.02 -0.14 -11.32
CA SER A 268 1.78 0.08 -12.54
C SER A 268 2.66 -1.13 -12.92
N GLN A 269 3.27 -1.77 -11.93
CA GLN A 269 4.17 -2.91 -12.14
C GLN A 269 3.42 -4.23 -12.43
N LEU A 270 2.16 -4.31 -12.03
CA LEU A 270 1.28 -5.44 -12.32
C LEU A 270 0.54 -5.29 -13.67
N ALA A 271 0.90 -4.32 -14.50
CA ALA A 271 0.21 -3.99 -15.75
C ALA A 271 0.05 -5.19 -16.71
N GLU A 272 1.03 -6.10 -16.77
CA GLU A 272 0.95 -7.32 -17.59
C GLU A 272 -0.15 -8.29 -17.11
N LEU A 273 -0.49 -8.24 -15.81
CA LEU A 273 -1.60 -9.01 -15.23
C LEU A 273 -2.94 -8.28 -15.33
N ASN A 274 -2.92 -7.04 -15.85
CA ASN A 274 -4.08 -6.20 -16.09
C ASN A 274 -4.99 -6.02 -14.85
N PRO A 275 -4.48 -5.47 -13.72
CA PRO A 275 -5.29 -5.22 -12.52
C PRO A 275 -6.41 -4.24 -12.84
N ARG A 276 -7.62 -4.50 -12.32
CA ARG A 276 -8.81 -3.67 -12.57
C ARG A 276 -8.81 -2.39 -11.72
N ASP A 277 -8.35 -2.51 -10.48
CA ASP A 277 -8.36 -1.45 -9.48
C ASP A 277 -7.56 -1.83 -8.22
N MET A 278 -7.64 -1.04 -7.16
CA MET A 278 -6.94 -1.28 -5.91
C MET A 278 -7.45 -2.50 -5.13
N ILE A 279 -8.60 -3.08 -5.48
CA ILE A 279 -9.03 -4.36 -4.90
C ILE A 279 -8.09 -5.48 -5.38
N ASP A 280 -7.70 -5.49 -6.65
CA ASP A 280 -6.75 -6.46 -7.17
C ASP A 280 -5.37 -6.27 -6.53
N VAL A 281 -4.92 -5.02 -6.39
CA VAL A 281 -3.63 -4.69 -5.74
C VAL A 281 -3.64 -5.11 -4.27
N GLN A 282 -4.72 -4.84 -3.54
CA GLN A 282 -4.86 -5.25 -2.14
C GLN A 282 -4.85 -6.78 -2.00
N SER A 283 -5.48 -7.50 -2.92
CA SER A 283 -5.47 -8.95 -2.95
C SER A 283 -4.09 -9.51 -3.30
N PHE A 284 -3.36 -8.86 -4.20
CA PHE A 284 -1.96 -9.18 -4.47
C PHE A 284 -1.09 -8.98 -3.23
N MET A 285 -1.21 -7.84 -2.54
CA MET A 285 -0.49 -7.58 -1.28
C MET A 285 -0.80 -8.63 -0.21
N TRP A 286 -2.07 -9.03 -0.11
CA TRP A 286 -2.48 -10.11 0.79
C TRP A 286 -1.80 -11.43 0.42
N CYS A 287 -1.79 -11.80 -0.84
CA CYS A 287 -1.24 -13.05 -1.32
C CYS A 287 0.27 -13.15 -1.08
N ILE A 288 1.03 -12.08 -1.34
CA ILE A 288 2.49 -12.09 -1.20
C ILE A 288 2.99 -11.91 0.23
N ALA A 289 2.12 -11.45 1.15
CA ALA A 289 2.51 -11.27 2.54
C ALA A 289 2.78 -12.64 3.19
N PRO A 290 3.92 -12.80 3.91
CA PRO A 290 4.24 -14.06 4.58
C PRO A 290 3.14 -14.54 5.53
N GLY A 291 2.85 -15.83 5.54
CA GLY A 291 1.88 -16.47 6.43
C GLY A 291 0.41 -16.36 5.98
N THR A 292 0.15 -15.94 4.74
CA THR A 292 -1.22 -15.88 4.21
C THR A 292 -1.53 -17.02 3.25
N TYR A 293 -0.63 -17.36 2.36
CA TYR A 293 -0.76 -18.41 1.35
C TYR A 293 0.36 -19.45 1.40
N ASP A 294 1.28 -19.37 2.37
CA ASP A 294 2.42 -20.29 2.49
C ASP A 294 2.01 -21.74 2.82
N ASP A 295 0.80 -21.97 3.34
CA ASP A 295 0.29 -23.26 3.82
C ASP A 295 -0.91 -23.80 2.97
N LEU A 296 -1.17 -23.26 1.80
CA LEU A 296 -2.18 -23.76 0.86
C LEU A 296 -1.50 -24.49 -0.32
#